data_19d8988d79a973e522bca7eb545eed27
#
_entry.id   19d8988d79a973e522bca7eb545eed27
#
_cell.length_a   1.000
_cell.length_b   1.000
_cell.length_c   1.000
_cell.angle_alpha   90.00
_cell.angle_beta   90.00
_cell.angle_gamma   90.00
#
_symmetry.space_group_name_H-M   'P 1'
#
loop_
_entity.id
_entity.type
_entity.pdbx_description
1 polymer ?
#
loop_
_entity_poly.entity_id
_entity_poly.type
_entity_poly.pdbx_seq_one_letter_code
_entity_poly.pdbx_strand_id
1 'polypeptide(L)'
;EEIVRWVEAGRPAAFESDSVEPEIMEQWLEEDWDPNHFDAAEVNERLALLERSPLSLNPELAELVSGVGFGQEGMIDSLLLHPGWYQETVEPDSDTIRRMVEPLHQMLTFLGKEGVELTAQGYLKPAAVREIAEITGVASWWIGKLNRESQTYPVSALHESLKQLKLARKYRGRLLPTKKGLLAAEDPNLIWQAAIDALPLGTSKFDRHAGWLTLLTVGADAPVELWHTLLANLLSSVGWSA
;
A
#
# COMPACT_ATOMS: atom_id res chain seq x y z
N GLU A 1 -12.05 -10.20 -4.15
CA GLU A 1 -12.69 -10.81 -5.35
C GLU A 1 -12.36 -10.01 -6.63
N GLU A 2 -12.24 -8.67 -6.60
CA GLU A 2 -11.94 -7.85 -7.79
C GLU A 2 -10.47 -7.90 -8.20
N ILE A 3 -9.53 -7.93 -7.26
CA ILE A 3 -8.11 -8.16 -7.56
C ILE A 3 -7.91 -9.53 -8.23
N VAL A 4 -8.67 -10.54 -7.79
CA VAL A 4 -8.67 -11.87 -8.40
C VAL A 4 -9.20 -11.81 -9.84
N ARG A 5 -10.30 -11.10 -10.10
CA ARG A 5 -10.83 -10.88 -11.45
C ARG A 5 -9.86 -10.11 -12.35
N TRP A 6 -9.17 -9.12 -11.81
CA TRP A 6 -8.18 -8.34 -12.55
C TRP A 6 -6.96 -9.19 -12.96
N VAL A 7 -6.54 -10.11 -12.10
CA VAL A 7 -5.46 -11.07 -12.41
C VAL A 7 -5.96 -12.15 -13.37
N GLU A 8 -7.20 -12.65 -13.21
CA GLU A 8 -7.84 -13.63 -14.09
C GLU A 8 -8.10 -13.09 -15.51
N ALA A 9 -8.35 -11.80 -15.66
CA ALA A 9 -8.52 -11.15 -16.96
C ALA A 9 -7.21 -11.00 -17.75
N GLY A 10 -6.06 -11.44 -17.18
CA GLY A 10 -4.76 -11.37 -17.83
C GLY A 10 -4.48 -9.96 -18.32
N ARG A 11 -3.81 -9.13 -17.54
CA ARG A 11 -3.48 -7.72 -17.83
C ARG A 11 -4.23 -7.21 -19.06
N PRO A 12 -5.35 -6.51 -18.96
CA PRO A 12 -5.97 -5.92 -20.14
C PRO A 12 -4.87 -5.15 -20.86
N ALA A 13 -4.73 -5.40 -22.15
CA ALA A 13 -3.86 -4.62 -23.01
C ALA A 13 -4.09 -3.15 -22.70
N ALA A 14 -3.01 -2.46 -22.32
CA ALA A 14 -3.00 -1.09 -21.85
C ALA A 14 -4.39 -0.62 -21.46
N PHE A 15 -4.67 -0.43 -20.19
CA PHE A 15 -5.91 0.20 -19.76
C PHE A 15 -6.13 1.34 -20.75
N GLU A 16 -6.90 1.07 -21.82
CA GLU A 16 -7.52 2.15 -22.54
C GLU A 16 -8.28 2.82 -21.43
N SER A 17 -7.96 4.07 -21.16
CA SER A 17 -8.67 4.91 -20.22
C SER A 17 -10.09 5.07 -20.75
N ASP A 18 -10.88 3.99 -20.67
CA ASP A 18 -12.31 4.11 -20.61
C ASP A 18 -12.54 4.91 -19.35
N SER A 19 -12.54 6.19 -19.59
CA SER A 19 -12.88 7.26 -18.73
C SER A 19 -13.85 6.77 -17.65
N VAL A 20 -13.36 6.58 -16.43
CA VAL A 20 -14.22 6.84 -15.27
C VAL A 20 -14.85 8.18 -15.63
N GLU A 21 -16.15 8.19 -15.84
CA GLU A 21 -16.83 9.37 -16.36
C GLU A 21 -16.40 10.54 -15.50
N PRO A 22 -15.91 11.64 -16.07
CA PRO A 22 -15.44 12.80 -15.31
C PRO A 22 -16.43 13.22 -14.24
N GLU A 23 -17.72 13.00 -14.50
CA GLU A 23 -18.85 13.25 -13.61
C GLU A 23 -18.76 12.48 -12.28
N ILE A 24 -18.27 11.23 -12.23
CA ILE A 24 -18.15 10.47 -10.97
C ILE A 24 -17.01 11.03 -10.12
N MET A 25 -15.92 11.41 -10.75
CA MET A 25 -14.78 12.01 -10.03
C MET A 25 -15.12 13.42 -9.56
N GLU A 26 -15.80 14.24 -10.40
CA GLU A 26 -16.31 15.54 -10.01
C GLU A 26 -17.31 15.42 -8.86
N GLN A 27 -18.28 14.51 -8.93
CA GLN A 27 -19.25 14.30 -7.87
C GLN A 27 -18.60 13.91 -6.53
N TRP A 28 -17.58 13.06 -6.54
CA TRP A 28 -16.87 12.67 -5.32
C TRP A 28 -15.99 13.80 -4.76
N LEU A 29 -15.45 14.69 -5.62
CA LEU A 29 -14.64 15.84 -5.23
C LEU A 29 -15.48 17.10 -4.92
N GLU A 30 -16.70 17.23 -5.51
CA GLU A 30 -17.51 18.43 -5.44
C GLU A 30 -18.58 18.42 -4.34
N GLU A 31 -18.83 17.30 -3.66
CA GLU A 31 -19.98 17.18 -2.77
C GLU A 31 -20.07 18.25 -1.67
N ASP A 32 -19.00 19.07 -1.43
CA ASP A 32 -19.02 20.11 -0.39
C ASP A 32 -18.15 21.37 -0.63
N TRP A 33 -17.61 21.62 -1.83
CA TRP A 33 -16.73 22.76 -2.04
C TRP A 33 -17.32 23.86 -2.93
N ASP A 34 -17.80 24.97 -2.34
CA ASP A 34 -18.05 26.24 -3.06
C ASP A 34 -16.92 27.24 -2.74
N PRO A 35 -16.01 27.52 -3.69
CA PRO A 35 -14.90 28.47 -3.47
C PRO A 35 -15.35 29.92 -3.27
N ASN A 36 -16.63 30.23 -3.51
CA ASN A 36 -17.20 31.58 -3.36
C ASN A 36 -17.97 31.76 -2.05
N HIS A 37 -18.17 30.69 -1.29
CA HIS A 37 -18.86 30.78 0.00
C HIS A 37 -17.86 30.85 1.15
N PHE A 38 -17.55 32.05 1.60
CA PHE A 38 -16.63 32.29 2.72
C PHE A 38 -17.42 32.43 4.03
N ASP A 39 -17.60 31.34 4.76
CA ASP A 39 -18.09 31.37 6.13
C ASP A 39 -16.91 31.27 7.10
N ALA A 40 -16.73 32.28 7.96
CA ALA A 40 -15.65 32.30 8.95
C ALA A 40 -15.75 31.14 9.94
N ALA A 41 -16.95 30.63 10.24
CA ALA A 41 -17.14 29.48 11.11
C ALA A 41 -16.64 28.19 10.42
N GLU A 42 -16.95 28.00 9.15
CA GLU A 42 -16.49 26.88 8.34
C GLU A 42 -14.96 26.88 8.17
N VAL A 43 -14.37 28.07 7.94
CA VAL A 43 -12.90 28.21 7.87
C VAL A 43 -12.24 27.85 9.19
N ASN A 44 -12.80 28.29 10.32
CA ASN A 44 -12.25 27.96 11.63
C ASN A 44 -12.40 26.46 11.96
N GLU A 45 -13.49 25.83 11.57
CA GLU A 45 -13.68 24.39 11.70
C GLU A 45 -12.65 23.62 10.84
N ARG A 46 -12.42 24.03 9.60
CA ARG A 46 -11.40 23.49 8.71
C ARG A 46 -9.98 23.65 9.27
N LEU A 47 -9.67 24.82 9.83
CA LEU A 47 -8.39 25.04 10.48
C LEU A 47 -8.21 24.12 11.70
N ALA A 48 -9.25 23.92 12.51
CA ALA A 48 -9.23 23.01 13.64
C ALA A 48 -9.06 21.53 13.19
N LEU A 49 -9.62 21.16 12.04
CA LEU A 49 -9.41 19.85 11.43
C LEU A 49 -7.97 19.73 10.92
N LEU A 50 -7.42 20.73 10.26
CA LEU A 50 -6.03 20.71 9.78
C LEU A 50 -5.02 20.59 10.92
N GLU A 51 -5.29 21.20 12.10
CA GLU A 51 -4.44 21.00 13.30
C GLU A 51 -4.41 19.55 13.80
N ARG A 52 -5.45 18.77 13.51
CA ARG A 52 -5.55 17.34 13.82
C ARG A 52 -5.24 16.44 12.63
N SER A 53 -4.91 17.03 11.49
CA SER A 53 -4.69 16.28 10.25
C SER A 53 -3.43 15.43 10.32
N PRO A 54 -3.32 14.40 9.48
CA PRO A 54 -2.09 13.63 9.33
C PRO A 54 -0.85 14.48 9.06
N LEU A 55 -1.02 15.69 8.50
CA LEU A 55 0.08 16.64 8.23
C LEU A 55 0.76 17.12 9.52
N SER A 56 0.00 17.37 10.57
CA SER A 56 0.56 17.83 11.85
C SER A 56 1.37 16.74 12.55
N LEU A 57 1.10 15.48 12.23
CA LEU A 57 1.73 14.30 12.85
C LEU A 57 2.92 13.76 12.06
N ASN A 58 3.03 14.12 10.76
CA ASN A 58 4.09 13.58 9.91
C ASN A 58 4.76 14.65 9.04
N PRO A 59 6.01 15.04 9.37
CA PRO A 59 6.74 16.09 8.64
C PRO A 59 7.05 15.72 7.18
N GLU A 60 7.21 14.43 6.84
CA GLU A 60 7.46 14.00 5.47
C GLU A 60 6.22 14.19 4.60
N LEU A 61 5.03 13.87 5.14
CA LEU A 61 3.77 14.13 4.45
C LEU A 61 3.54 15.63 4.30
N ALA A 62 3.83 16.43 5.32
CA ALA A 62 3.72 17.89 5.25
C ALA A 62 4.65 18.48 4.17
N GLU A 63 5.90 18.00 4.07
CA GLU A 63 6.82 18.39 3.02
C GLU A 63 6.30 18.02 1.63
N LEU A 64 5.76 16.80 1.46
CA LEU A 64 5.17 16.33 0.21
C LEU A 64 4.03 17.25 -0.24
N VAL A 65 3.09 17.55 0.65
CA VAL A 65 1.93 18.40 0.36
C VAL A 65 2.34 19.84 0.07
N SER A 66 3.35 20.38 0.76
CA SER A 66 3.87 21.72 0.48
C SER A 66 4.51 21.86 -0.90
N GLY A 67 4.87 20.75 -1.53
CA GLY A 67 5.42 20.69 -2.89
C GLY A 67 4.37 20.64 -4.01
N VAL A 68 3.08 20.69 -3.68
CA VAL A 68 1.98 20.67 -4.67
C VAL A 68 2.04 21.94 -5.54
N GLY A 69 1.88 21.75 -6.85
CA GLY A 69 1.88 22.84 -7.81
C GLY A 69 0.69 23.78 -7.62
N PHE A 70 0.91 25.06 -7.85
CA PHE A 70 -0.12 26.10 -7.73
C PHE A 70 -1.36 25.74 -8.58
N GLY A 71 -2.54 25.81 -7.97
CA GLY A 71 -3.83 25.49 -8.60
C GLY A 71 -4.18 24.00 -8.60
N GLN A 72 -3.38 23.13 -7.95
CA GLN A 72 -3.66 21.71 -7.81
C GLN A 72 -3.91 21.27 -6.34
N GLU A 73 -3.98 22.26 -5.45
CA GLU A 73 -4.14 22.04 -4.01
C GLU A 73 -5.48 21.41 -3.67
N GLY A 74 -6.54 21.76 -4.40
CA GLY A 74 -7.92 21.36 -4.06
C GLY A 74 -8.14 19.85 -3.95
N MET A 75 -7.47 19.06 -4.80
CA MET A 75 -7.60 17.60 -4.73
C MET A 75 -6.96 17.02 -3.46
N ILE A 76 -5.77 17.50 -3.09
CA ILE A 76 -5.09 17.03 -1.87
C ILE A 76 -5.82 17.53 -0.63
N ASP A 77 -6.31 18.77 -0.65
CA ASP A 77 -7.09 19.35 0.44
C ASP A 77 -8.38 18.57 0.68
N SER A 78 -9.09 18.16 -0.38
CA SER A 78 -10.27 17.31 -0.27
C SER A 78 -9.97 15.98 0.43
N LEU A 79 -8.84 15.35 0.09
CA LEU A 79 -8.40 14.12 0.75
C LEU A 79 -8.05 14.35 2.21
N LEU A 80 -7.33 15.43 2.54
CA LEU A 80 -6.89 15.74 3.90
C LEU A 80 -8.04 16.14 4.82
N LEU A 81 -9.08 16.78 4.28
CA LEU A 81 -10.25 17.22 5.01
C LEU A 81 -11.34 16.14 5.09
N HIS A 82 -11.15 15.00 4.43
CA HIS A 82 -12.15 13.95 4.41
C HIS A 82 -12.47 13.43 5.83
N PRO A 83 -13.76 13.32 6.20
CA PRO A 83 -14.17 12.89 7.54
C PRO A 83 -13.60 11.55 8.00
N GLY A 84 -13.24 10.67 7.07
CA GLY A 84 -12.62 9.37 7.34
C GLY A 84 -11.37 9.44 8.22
N TRP A 85 -10.58 10.54 8.12
CA TRP A 85 -9.39 10.75 8.95
C TRP A 85 -9.69 11.06 10.43
N TYR A 86 -10.89 11.50 10.73
CA TYR A 86 -11.29 12.01 12.04
C TYR A 86 -12.24 11.07 12.77
N GLN A 87 -12.53 9.90 12.18
CA GLN A 87 -13.32 8.86 12.82
C GLN A 87 -12.55 8.22 13.99
N GLU A 88 -13.28 7.65 14.94
CA GLU A 88 -12.64 6.86 16.00
C GLU A 88 -11.81 5.73 15.40
N THR A 89 -10.57 5.62 15.88
CA THR A 89 -9.68 4.52 15.48
C THR A 89 -10.27 3.20 15.95
N VAL A 90 -10.65 2.34 15.03
CA VAL A 90 -11.08 0.98 15.32
C VAL A 90 -9.88 0.07 15.14
N GLU A 91 -9.40 -0.53 16.24
CA GLU A 91 -8.40 -1.59 16.14
C GLU A 91 -9.06 -2.84 15.52
N PRO A 92 -8.48 -3.41 14.45
CA PRO A 92 -9.01 -4.63 13.88
C PRO A 92 -8.86 -5.79 14.90
N ASP A 93 -9.87 -6.66 14.94
CA ASP A 93 -9.80 -7.86 15.78
C ASP A 93 -8.70 -8.83 15.30
N SER A 94 -8.31 -9.76 16.19
CA SER A 94 -7.22 -10.70 15.94
C SER A 94 -7.45 -11.60 14.73
N ASP A 95 -8.69 -11.93 14.39
CA ASP A 95 -9.01 -12.77 13.23
C ASP A 95 -8.88 -11.96 11.93
N THR A 96 -9.26 -10.70 11.96
CA THR A 96 -9.03 -9.78 10.84
C THR A 96 -7.55 -9.56 10.62
N ILE A 97 -6.76 -9.25 11.67
CA ILE A 97 -5.30 -9.12 11.58
C ILE A 97 -4.69 -10.38 10.98
N ARG A 98 -5.05 -11.56 11.50
CA ARG A 98 -4.53 -12.84 10.99
C ARG A 98 -4.78 -13.00 9.50
N ARG A 99 -6.00 -12.74 9.03
CA ARG A 99 -6.35 -12.82 7.60
C ARG A 99 -5.55 -11.86 6.74
N MET A 100 -5.35 -10.63 7.22
CA MET A 100 -4.61 -9.59 6.47
C MET A 100 -3.13 -9.94 6.29
N VAL A 101 -2.51 -10.55 7.29
CA VAL A 101 -1.08 -10.89 7.25
C VAL A 101 -0.79 -12.35 6.89
N GLU A 102 -1.83 -13.16 6.64
CA GLU A 102 -1.74 -14.60 6.41
C GLU A 102 -0.65 -15.01 5.41
N PRO A 103 -0.55 -14.41 4.20
CA PRO A 103 0.47 -14.82 3.23
C PRO A 103 1.90 -14.55 3.73
N LEU A 104 2.12 -13.44 4.44
CA LEU A 104 3.42 -13.12 5.04
C LEU A 104 3.75 -14.08 6.18
N HIS A 105 2.77 -14.41 7.01
CA HIS A 105 2.91 -15.36 8.11
C HIS A 105 3.25 -16.76 7.61
N GLN A 106 2.55 -17.25 6.59
CA GLN A 106 2.81 -18.55 5.96
C GLN A 106 4.21 -18.62 5.36
N MET A 107 4.62 -17.59 4.60
CA MET A 107 5.98 -17.52 4.06
C MET A 107 7.03 -17.48 5.17
N LEU A 108 6.80 -16.72 6.24
CA LEU A 108 7.74 -16.60 7.35
C LEU A 108 7.86 -17.92 8.11
N THR A 109 6.75 -18.63 8.30
CA THR A 109 6.70 -19.98 8.90
C THR A 109 7.46 -20.99 8.03
N PHE A 110 7.27 -20.92 6.69
CA PHE A 110 7.99 -21.77 5.75
C PHE A 110 9.52 -21.55 5.79
N LEU A 111 9.97 -20.31 5.98
CA LEU A 111 11.42 -20.06 6.14
C LEU A 111 12.01 -20.82 7.32
N GLY A 112 11.26 -21.00 8.40
CA GLY A 112 11.75 -21.65 9.61
C GLY A 112 13.03 -20.99 10.14
N LYS A 113 13.70 -21.62 11.10
CA LYS A 113 14.94 -21.08 11.71
C LYS A 113 16.14 -21.10 10.73
N GLU A 114 16.16 -22.08 9.85
CA GLU A 114 17.28 -22.33 8.93
C GLU A 114 17.16 -21.49 7.64
N GLY A 115 16.01 -20.89 7.37
CA GLY A 115 15.74 -20.15 6.14
C GLY A 115 15.81 -21.04 4.89
N VAL A 116 15.75 -20.39 3.72
CA VAL A 116 15.83 -21.07 2.42
C VAL A 116 17.00 -20.57 1.60
N GLU A 117 17.55 -21.45 0.75
CA GLU A 117 18.65 -21.09 -0.12
C GLU A 117 18.19 -20.15 -1.25
N LEU A 118 19.03 -19.19 -1.58
CA LEU A 118 18.84 -18.28 -2.69
C LEU A 118 19.75 -18.68 -3.86
N THR A 119 19.39 -18.23 -5.05
CA THR A 119 20.27 -18.26 -6.24
C THR A 119 21.45 -17.30 -6.05
N ALA A 120 22.45 -17.37 -6.92
CA ALA A 120 23.57 -16.43 -6.90
C ALA A 120 23.12 -14.96 -7.05
N GLN A 121 22.02 -14.71 -7.77
CA GLN A 121 21.42 -13.39 -7.93
C GLN A 121 20.57 -12.95 -6.71
N GLY A 122 20.30 -13.86 -5.78
CA GLY A 122 19.54 -13.57 -4.55
C GLY A 122 18.05 -13.81 -4.63
N TYR A 123 17.57 -14.48 -5.67
CA TYR A 123 16.20 -14.94 -5.80
C TYR A 123 15.98 -16.26 -5.08
N LEU A 124 14.74 -16.54 -4.72
CA LEU A 124 14.32 -17.86 -4.24
C LEU A 124 14.55 -18.91 -5.33
N LYS A 125 15.00 -20.10 -4.91
CA LYS A 125 15.13 -21.25 -5.82
C LYS A 125 13.75 -21.72 -6.31
N PRO A 126 13.66 -22.35 -7.50
CA PRO A 126 12.39 -22.79 -8.10
C PRO A 126 11.51 -23.64 -7.19
N ALA A 127 12.11 -24.52 -6.37
CA ALA A 127 11.37 -25.34 -5.43
C ALA A 127 10.67 -24.48 -4.36
N ALA A 128 11.40 -23.52 -3.78
CA ALA A 128 10.84 -22.61 -2.77
C ALA A 128 9.74 -21.70 -3.37
N VAL A 129 9.92 -21.20 -4.61
CA VAL A 129 8.89 -20.40 -5.29
C VAL A 129 7.58 -21.18 -5.40
N ARG A 130 7.66 -22.45 -5.81
CA ARG A 130 6.47 -23.30 -5.97
C ARG A 130 5.80 -23.57 -4.62
N GLU A 131 6.56 -23.95 -3.63
CA GLU A 131 6.05 -24.29 -2.31
C GLU A 131 5.43 -23.06 -1.62
N ILE A 132 6.07 -21.90 -1.69
CA ILE A 132 5.49 -20.64 -1.19
C ILE A 132 4.20 -20.31 -1.94
N ALA A 133 4.16 -20.44 -3.27
CA ALA A 133 2.96 -20.20 -4.04
C ALA A 133 1.79 -21.15 -3.66
N GLU A 134 2.10 -22.39 -3.33
CA GLU A 134 1.11 -23.38 -2.89
C GLU A 134 0.55 -23.03 -1.51
N ILE A 135 1.41 -22.83 -0.51
CA ILE A 135 0.98 -22.56 0.87
C ILE A 135 0.26 -21.22 1.01
N THR A 136 0.63 -20.21 0.20
CA THR A 136 0.00 -18.88 0.23
C THR A 136 -1.23 -18.78 -0.69
N GLY A 137 -1.62 -19.87 -1.34
CA GLY A 137 -2.75 -19.90 -2.25
C GLY A 137 -2.50 -19.22 -3.61
N VAL A 138 -1.32 -18.65 -3.84
CA VAL A 138 -0.95 -18.02 -5.13
C VAL A 138 -1.06 -19.00 -6.29
N ALA A 139 -0.72 -20.27 -6.07
CA ALA A 139 -0.76 -21.29 -7.11
C ALA A 139 -2.16 -21.51 -7.70
N SER A 140 -3.22 -21.22 -6.96
CA SER A 140 -4.61 -21.45 -7.39
C SER A 140 -5.11 -20.44 -8.44
N TRP A 141 -4.48 -19.28 -8.54
CA TRP A 141 -4.93 -18.18 -9.43
C TRP A 141 -3.82 -17.60 -10.32
N TRP A 142 -2.56 -17.95 -10.07
CA TRP A 142 -1.45 -17.45 -10.89
C TRP A 142 -1.37 -18.16 -12.24
N ILE A 143 -1.36 -17.39 -13.33
CA ILE A 143 -1.39 -17.92 -14.70
C ILE A 143 0.04 -18.21 -15.24
N GLY A 144 1.09 -18.03 -14.48
CA GLY A 144 2.46 -18.23 -14.91
C GLY A 144 3.07 -19.55 -14.45
N LYS A 145 4.29 -19.86 -14.96
CA LYS A 145 5.08 -20.96 -14.40
C LYS A 145 5.65 -20.57 -13.06
N LEU A 146 5.40 -21.36 -12.02
CA LEU A 146 5.90 -21.16 -10.65
C LEU A 146 7.36 -21.66 -10.51
N ASN A 147 8.25 -21.28 -11.41
CA ASN A 147 9.63 -21.76 -11.47
C ASN A 147 10.70 -20.67 -11.38
N ARG A 148 10.31 -19.41 -11.38
CA ARG A 148 11.20 -18.26 -11.21
C ARG A 148 10.52 -17.18 -10.39
N GLU A 149 11.16 -16.73 -9.33
CA GLU A 149 10.65 -15.64 -8.51
C GLU A 149 10.41 -14.37 -9.32
N SER A 150 11.35 -13.99 -10.20
CA SER A 150 11.23 -12.81 -11.06
C SER A 150 10.05 -12.87 -12.05
N GLN A 151 9.42 -14.02 -12.23
CA GLN A 151 8.24 -14.22 -13.07
C GLN A 151 6.99 -14.56 -12.26
N THR A 152 7.11 -14.58 -10.92
CA THR A 152 6.01 -14.87 -9.99
C THR A 152 5.87 -13.69 -9.03
N TYR A 153 5.32 -12.59 -9.58
CA TYR A 153 5.24 -11.32 -8.87
C TYR A 153 4.70 -11.44 -7.42
N PRO A 154 3.62 -12.20 -7.13
CA PRO A 154 3.12 -12.28 -5.76
C PRO A 154 4.14 -12.88 -4.78
N VAL A 155 4.89 -13.90 -5.19
CA VAL A 155 5.95 -14.50 -4.35
C VAL A 155 7.12 -13.53 -4.17
N SER A 156 7.50 -12.82 -5.24
CA SER A 156 8.51 -11.77 -5.18
C SER A 156 8.10 -10.62 -4.24
N ALA A 157 6.84 -10.21 -4.30
CA ALA A 157 6.30 -9.17 -3.42
C ALA A 157 6.35 -9.60 -1.94
N LEU A 158 5.97 -10.83 -1.61
CA LEU A 158 6.07 -11.37 -0.25
C LEU A 158 7.53 -11.39 0.25
N HIS A 159 8.47 -11.82 -0.61
CA HIS A 159 9.90 -11.83 -0.27
C HIS A 159 10.41 -10.42 0.04
N GLU A 160 10.13 -9.45 -0.83
CA GLU A 160 10.54 -8.06 -0.62
C GLU A 160 9.85 -7.45 0.60
N SER A 161 8.56 -7.71 0.82
CA SER A 161 7.84 -7.22 2.00
C SER A 161 8.48 -7.73 3.30
N LEU A 162 8.80 -9.02 3.41
CA LEU A 162 9.48 -9.55 4.60
C LEU A 162 10.83 -8.87 4.86
N LYS A 163 11.55 -8.48 3.80
CA LYS A 163 12.81 -7.74 3.94
C LYS A 163 12.58 -6.30 4.36
N GLN A 164 11.63 -5.59 3.74
CA GLN A 164 11.29 -4.20 4.06
C GLN A 164 10.77 -4.08 5.51
N LEU A 165 9.96 -5.02 5.96
CA LEU A 165 9.47 -5.13 7.34
C LEU A 165 10.57 -5.57 8.33
N LYS A 166 11.78 -5.88 7.86
CA LYS A 166 12.91 -6.39 8.64
C LYS A 166 12.58 -7.71 9.36
N LEU A 167 11.63 -8.47 8.84
CA LEU A 167 11.26 -9.80 9.35
C LEU A 167 12.16 -10.90 8.78
N ALA A 168 12.69 -10.70 7.55
CA ALA A 168 13.69 -11.58 6.96
C ALA A 168 14.89 -10.78 6.44
N ARG A 169 16.00 -11.46 6.24
CA ARG A 169 17.22 -10.88 5.67
C ARG A 169 17.98 -11.88 4.82
N LYS A 170 18.67 -11.38 3.80
CA LYS A 170 19.63 -12.18 3.05
C LYS A 170 20.95 -12.29 3.82
N TYR A 171 21.40 -13.52 4.04
CA TYR A 171 22.67 -13.79 4.69
C TYR A 171 23.29 -15.08 4.17
N ARG A 172 24.55 -15.05 3.75
CA ARG A 172 25.33 -16.19 3.24
C ARG A 172 24.58 -17.04 2.21
N GLY A 173 23.94 -16.39 1.22
CA GLY A 173 23.20 -17.07 0.15
C GLY A 173 21.86 -17.69 0.58
N ARG A 174 21.35 -17.32 1.74
CA ARG A 174 20.03 -17.75 2.26
C ARG A 174 19.15 -16.56 2.60
N LEU A 175 17.85 -16.75 2.51
CA LEU A 175 16.86 -15.89 3.13
C LEU A 175 16.54 -16.44 4.51
N LEU A 176 16.92 -15.72 5.54
CA LEU A 176 16.77 -16.12 6.93
C LEU A 176 15.79 -15.18 7.65
N PRO A 177 14.90 -15.68 8.51
CA PRO A 177 14.17 -14.80 9.41
C PRO A 177 15.13 -14.08 10.35
N THR A 178 14.78 -12.85 10.71
CA THR A 178 15.46 -12.10 11.78
C THR A 178 14.97 -12.59 13.15
N LYS A 179 15.55 -12.08 14.25
CA LYS A 179 14.99 -12.33 15.59
C LYS A 179 13.52 -11.88 15.70
N LYS A 180 13.21 -10.68 15.13
CA LYS A 180 11.82 -10.16 15.04
C LYS A 180 10.96 -11.09 14.19
N GLY A 181 11.48 -11.59 13.07
CA GLY A 181 10.78 -12.51 12.20
C GLY A 181 10.46 -13.86 12.84
N LEU A 182 11.36 -14.40 13.65
CA LEU A 182 11.08 -15.64 14.39
C LEU A 182 9.94 -15.48 15.41
N LEU A 183 9.89 -14.36 16.11
CA LEU A 183 8.77 -14.03 17.00
C LEU A 183 7.47 -13.81 16.23
N ALA A 184 7.56 -13.14 15.09
CA ALA A 184 6.42 -12.86 14.23
C ALA A 184 5.86 -14.13 13.54
N ALA A 185 6.65 -15.18 13.37
CA ALA A 185 6.19 -16.47 12.92
C ALA A 185 5.33 -17.21 13.98
N GLU A 186 5.48 -16.85 15.26
CA GLU A 186 4.68 -17.39 16.37
C GLU A 186 3.45 -16.50 16.66
N ASP A 187 3.53 -15.19 16.37
CA ASP A 187 2.46 -14.21 16.62
C ASP A 187 2.23 -13.30 15.40
N PRO A 188 1.16 -13.54 14.62
CA PRO A 188 0.80 -12.70 13.46
C PRO A 188 0.60 -11.22 13.77
N ASN A 189 0.25 -10.86 15.02
CA ASN A 189 0.09 -9.44 15.40
C ASN A 189 1.42 -8.68 15.26
N LEU A 190 2.56 -9.34 15.45
CA LEU A 190 3.87 -8.72 15.26
C LEU A 190 4.18 -8.43 13.79
N ILE A 191 3.59 -9.17 12.84
CA ILE A 191 3.67 -8.85 11.41
C ILE A 191 2.85 -7.60 11.12
N TRP A 192 1.62 -7.56 11.64
CA TRP A 192 0.73 -6.39 11.53
C TRP A 192 1.40 -5.14 12.09
N GLN A 193 1.91 -5.19 13.30
CA GLN A 193 2.62 -4.06 13.91
C GLN A 193 3.84 -3.64 13.08
N ALA A 194 4.62 -4.62 12.57
CA ALA A 194 5.75 -4.32 11.71
C ALA A 194 5.33 -3.64 10.40
N ALA A 195 4.17 -3.99 9.84
CA ALA A 195 3.63 -3.36 8.64
C ALA A 195 3.22 -1.92 8.91
N ILE A 196 2.47 -1.66 9.99
CA ILE A 196 2.07 -0.29 10.37
C ILE A 196 3.30 0.59 10.62
N ASP A 197 4.26 0.11 11.42
CA ASP A 197 5.48 0.87 11.74
C ASP A 197 6.33 1.20 10.51
N ALA A 198 6.20 0.43 9.43
CA ALA A 198 6.99 0.59 8.21
C ALA A 198 6.29 1.45 7.14
N LEU A 199 5.03 1.79 7.30
CA LEU A 199 4.29 2.60 6.32
C LEU A 199 4.80 4.06 6.29
N PRO A 200 4.82 4.67 5.09
CA PRO A 200 4.66 4.06 3.78
C PRO A 200 5.88 3.23 3.39
N LEU A 201 5.64 2.08 2.76
CA LEU A 201 6.71 1.20 2.28
C LEU A 201 7.48 1.86 1.14
N GLY A 202 8.76 1.51 1.04
CA GLY A 202 9.62 1.96 -0.05
C GLY A 202 10.88 2.68 0.43
N THR A 203 11.89 2.71 -0.42
CA THR A 203 13.20 3.31 -0.11
C THR A 203 13.55 4.49 -1.00
N SER A 204 12.98 4.55 -2.20
CA SER A 204 13.14 5.70 -3.08
C SER A 204 12.19 6.85 -2.69
N LYS A 205 12.54 8.07 -3.09
CA LYS A 205 11.67 9.23 -2.89
C LYS A 205 10.31 9.02 -3.58
N PHE A 206 10.32 8.44 -4.78
CA PHE A 206 9.09 8.09 -5.50
C PHE A 206 8.20 7.12 -4.71
N ASP A 207 8.77 5.99 -4.25
CA ASP A 207 8.00 4.98 -3.50
C ASP A 207 7.35 5.57 -2.24
N ARG A 208 8.10 6.43 -1.52
CA ARG A 208 7.59 7.07 -0.31
C ARG A 208 6.47 8.05 -0.62
N HIS A 209 6.63 8.89 -1.65
CA HIS A 209 5.59 9.82 -2.09
C HIS A 209 4.33 9.05 -2.55
N ALA A 210 4.49 8.04 -3.41
CA ALA A 210 3.39 7.19 -3.84
C ALA A 210 2.70 6.49 -2.66
N GLY A 211 3.48 6.01 -1.69
CA GLY A 211 2.95 5.40 -0.48
C GLY A 211 2.13 6.36 0.37
N TRP A 212 2.61 7.59 0.61
CA TRP A 212 1.84 8.60 1.33
C TRP A 212 0.55 8.98 0.63
N LEU A 213 0.60 9.21 -0.69
CA LEU A 213 -0.59 9.51 -1.48
C LEU A 213 -1.59 8.34 -1.49
N THR A 214 -1.10 7.09 -1.52
CA THR A 214 -1.95 5.91 -1.37
C THR A 214 -2.62 5.88 0.02
N LEU A 215 -1.89 6.15 1.09
CA LEU A 215 -2.45 6.20 2.44
C LEU A 215 -3.50 7.30 2.57
N LEU A 216 -3.27 8.48 1.97
CA LEU A 216 -4.27 9.55 1.93
C LEU A 216 -5.54 9.11 1.18
N THR A 217 -5.39 8.48 0.02
CA THR A 217 -6.50 7.96 -0.79
C THR A 217 -7.34 6.94 -0.02
N VAL A 218 -6.67 6.01 0.67
CA VAL A 218 -7.33 4.97 1.49
C VAL A 218 -8.03 5.58 2.70
N GLY A 219 -7.36 6.48 3.41
CA GLY A 219 -7.91 7.10 4.62
C GLY A 219 -9.06 8.06 4.34
N ALA A 220 -9.13 8.60 3.12
CA ALA A 220 -10.27 9.36 2.63
C ALA A 220 -11.39 8.47 2.06
N ASP A 221 -11.34 7.15 2.25
CA ASP A 221 -12.34 6.19 1.79
C ASP A 221 -12.69 6.32 0.30
N ALA A 222 -11.69 6.70 -0.51
CA ALA A 222 -11.89 6.88 -1.95
C ALA A 222 -12.31 5.55 -2.62
N PRO A 223 -13.28 5.57 -3.55
CA PRO A 223 -13.69 4.38 -4.28
C PRO A 223 -12.50 3.69 -4.96
N VAL A 224 -12.40 2.37 -4.84
CA VAL A 224 -11.24 1.60 -5.34
C VAL A 224 -11.08 1.73 -6.86
N GLU A 225 -12.18 1.92 -7.57
CA GLU A 225 -12.23 2.12 -9.02
C GLU A 225 -11.50 3.41 -9.44
N LEU A 226 -11.45 4.41 -8.55
CA LEU A 226 -10.81 5.71 -8.80
C LEU A 226 -9.33 5.74 -8.41
N TRP A 227 -8.84 4.78 -7.65
CA TRP A 227 -7.49 4.83 -7.09
C TRP A 227 -6.39 5.05 -8.13
N HIS A 228 -6.46 4.36 -9.27
CA HIS A 228 -5.46 4.52 -10.32
C HIS A 228 -5.40 5.95 -10.84
N THR A 229 -6.57 6.52 -11.17
CA THR A 229 -6.68 7.88 -11.70
C THR A 229 -6.31 8.92 -10.65
N LEU A 230 -6.81 8.78 -9.42
CA LEU A 230 -6.47 9.66 -8.30
C LEU A 230 -4.97 9.66 -8.03
N LEU A 231 -4.36 8.49 -7.88
CA LEU A 231 -2.92 8.38 -7.60
C LEU A 231 -2.07 8.93 -8.74
N ALA A 232 -2.44 8.72 -10.01
CA ALA A 232 -1.74 9.30 -11.14
C ALA A 232 -1.79 10.84 -11.11
N ASN A 233 -2.96 11.42 -10.85
CA ASN A 233 -3.14 12.87 -10.75
C ASN A 233 -2.40 13.44 -9.54
N LEU A 234 -2.50 12.80 -8.37
CA LEU A 234 -1.79 13.20 -7.16
C LEU A 234 -0.27 13.15 -7.33
N LEU A 235 0.26 12.09 -7.95
CA LEU A 235 1.68 11.99 -8.26
C LEU A 235 2.12 13.11 -9.21
N SER A 236 1.31 13.39 -10.23
CA SER A 236 1.57 14.49 -11.15
C SER A 236 1.58 15.84 -10.44
N SER A 237 0.64 16.09 -9.50
CA SER A 237 0.55 17.35 -8.75
C SER A 237 1.77 17.62 -7.87
N VAL A 238 2.46 16.59 -7.41
CA VAL A 238 3.72 16.69 -6.63
C VAL A 238 4.97 16.55 -7.49
N GLY A 239 4.84 16.68 -8.82
CA GLY A 239 5.96 16.77 -9.76
C GLY A 239 6.51 15.45 -10.30
N TRP A 240 5.79 14.34 -10.14
CA TRP A 240 6.14 13.07 -10.78
C TRP A 240 5.42 12.95 -12.12
N SER A 241 6.18 12.72 -13.19
CA SER A 241 5.64 12.43 -14.53
C SER A 241 5.95 10.99 -14.91
N ALA A 242 5.01 10.36 -15.64
CA ALA A 242 5.21 9.04 -16.24
C ALA A 242 6.16 9.10 -17.44
#